data_5193cb4a5990ffb8d8dabc7e3b3dbfe1
#
_entry.id   5193cb4a5990ffb8d8dabc7e3b3dbfe1
#
_cell.length_a   1.000
_cell.length_b   1.000
_cell.length_c   1.000
_cell.angle_alpha   90.00
_cell.angle_beta   90.00
_cell.angle_gamma   90.00
#
_symmetry.space_group_name_H-M   'P 1'
#
loop_
_entity.id
_entity.type
_entity.pdbx_description
1 polymer ?
#
loop_
_entity_poly.entity_id
_entity_poly.type
_entity_poly.pdbx_seq_one_letter_code
_entity_poly.pdbx_strand_id
1 'polypeptide(L)'
;MSDRELLWVGSSKKNLLDMPEEVRREFGHVLRAVQGGQDHGSIKSWTGAAGVYEIRVNDSDSTYRTVYVANLSDAIYVLHAFQKKSSSGIETSQRDKDMVSDCLGAARDNSRKVMAARAAAESQQRKGKKK
;
A
#
# COMPACT_ATOMS: atom_id res chain seq x y z
N MET A 1 -3.22 8.06 -19.89
CA MET A 1 -2.33 7.38 -18.95
C MET A 1 -3.11 6.47 -18.06
N SER A 2 -2.65 5.24 -17.91
CA SER A 2 -3.32 4.28 -17.06
C SER A 2 -2.88 4.46 -15.61
N ASP A 3 -3.81 4.25 -14.69
CA ASP A 3 -3.51 4.24 -13.27
C ASP A 3 -2.63 3.03 -12.94
N ARG A 4 -1.83 3.17 -11.88
CA ARG A 4 -1.04 2.05 -11.38
C ARG A 4 -1.96 1.05 -10.70
N GLU A 5 -1.61 -0.22 -10.80
CA GLU A 5 -2.36 -1.29 -10.15
C GLU A 5 -2.22 -1.18 -8.63
N LEU A 6 -3.27 -1.54 -7.89
CA LEU A 6 -3.29 -1.56 -6.44
C LEU A 6 -3.46 -2.99 -5.97
N LEU A 7 -2.49 -3.48 -5.21
CA LEU A 7 -2.50 -4.83 -4.66
C LEU A 7 -2.53 -4.79 -3.13
N TRP A 8 -3.07 -5.81 -2.53
CA TRP A 8 -3.26 -5.88 -1.09
C TRP A 8 -2.43 -7.03 -0.51
N VAL A 9 -1.68 -6.76 0.55
CA VAL A 9 -0.84 -7.76 1.20
C VAL A 9 -1.51 -8.24 2.49
N GLY A 10 -1.45 -9.54 2.74
CA GLY A 10 -1.99 -10.13 3.95
C GLY A 10 -3.45 -9.78 4.17
N SER A 11 -3.79 -9.35 5.37
CA SER A 11 -5.16 -9.00 5.75
C SER A 11 -5.48 -7.52 5.55
N SER A 12 -4.65 -6.77 4.84
CA SER A 12 -4.82 -5.31 4.72
C SER A 12 -6.18 -4.91 4.14
N LYS A 13 -6.65 -5.60 3.11
CA LYS A 13 -7.94 -5.29 2.49
C LYS A 13 -9.09 -5.59 3.44
N LYS A 14 -9.05 -6.74 4.09
CA LYS A 14 -10.08 -7.11 5.06
C LYS A 14 -10.14 -6.11 6.21
N ASN A 15 -8.98 -5.73 6.72
CA ASN A 15 -8.91 -4.77 7.82
C ASN A 15 -9.51 -3.42 7.43
N LEU A 16 -9.22 -2.96 6.22
CA LEU A 16 -9.78 -1.71 5.73
C LEU A 16 -11.30 -1.82 5.56
N LEU A 17 -11.78 -2.93 5.02
CA LEU A 17 -13.22 -3.13 4.81
C LEU A 17 -14.01 -3.24 6.12
N ASP A 18 -13.34 -3.58 7.23
CA ASP A 18 -13.99 -3.63 8.54
C ASP A 18 -14.11 -2.26 9.20
N MET A 19 -13.56 -1.22 8.60
CA MET A 19 -13.63 0.14 9.13
C MET A 19 -14.99 0.80 8.82
N PRO A 20 -15.34 1.89 9.53
CA PRO A 20 -16.57 2.62 9.24
C PRO A 20 -16.66 3.07 7.78
N GLU A 21 -17.87 3.15 7.26
CA GLU A 21 -18.10 3.46 5.84
C GLU A 21 -17.42 4.76 5.41
N GLU A 22 -17.53 5.80 6.21
CA GLU A 22 -16.93 7.10 5.88
C GLU A 22 -15.40 7.02 5.79
N VAL A 23 -14.79 6.24 6.70
CA VAL A 23 -13.35 6.03 6.72
C VAL A 23 -12.92 5.24 5.47
N ARG A 24 -13.66 4.18 5.14
CA ARG A 24 -13.37 3.39 3.93
C ARG A 24 -13.44 4.23 2.67
N ARG A 25 -14.46 5.09 2.60
CA ARG A 25 -14.65 5.96 1.44
C ARG A 25 -13.50 6.93 1.28
N GLU A 26 -13.04 7.50 2.37
CA GLU A 26 -11.91 8.43 2.35
C GLU A 26 -10.61 7.72 1.93
N PHE A 27 -10.34 6.54 2.48
CA PHE A 27 -9.17 5.77 2.07
C PHE A 27 -9.23 5.42 0.58
N GLY A 28 -10.39 5.01 0.10
CA GLY A 28 -10.58 4.70 -1.32
C GLY A 28 -10.28 5.91 -2.20
N HIS A 29 -10.75 7.08 -1.80
CA HIS A 29 -10.51 8.32 -2.52
C HIS A 29 -9.01 8.64 -2.58
N VAL A 30 -8.31 8.56 -1.45
CA VAL A 30 -6.89 8.87 -1.39
C VAL A 30 -6.06 7.84 -2.15
N LEU A 31 -6.38 6.55 -2.01
CA LEU A 31 -5.68 5.49 -2.74
C LEU A 31 -5.84 5.65 -4.26
N ARG A 32 -6.99 6.08 -4.70
CA ARG A 32 -7.21 6.35 -6.12
C ARG A 32 -6.34 7.51 -6.61
N ALA A 33 -6.20 8.55 -5.81
CA ALA A 33 -5.28 9.65 -6.12
C ALA A 33 -3.84 9.14 -6.23
N VAL A 34 -3.43 8.28 -5.31
CA VAL A 34 -2.09 7.67 -5.33
C VAL A 34 -1.88 6.87 -6.61
N GLN A 35 -2.87 6.09 -7.03
CA GLN A 35 -2.78 5.32 -8.28
C GLN A 35 -2.58 6.22 -9.48
N GLY A 36 -3.16 7.40 -9.46
CA GLY A 36 -3.00 8.39 -10.52
C GLY A 36 -1.75 9.25 -10.41
N GLY A 37 -0.91 8.98 -9.42
CA GLY A 37 0.33 9.75 -9.23
C GLY A 37 0.11 11.11 -8.57
N GLN A 38 -1.01 11.32 -7.92
CA GLN A 38 -1.37 12.60 -7.29
C GLN A 38 -1.04 12.61 -5.81
N ASP A 39 -0.71 13.77 -5.28
CA ASP A 39 -0.53 13.98 -3.85
C ASP A 39 -1.85 14.24 -3.17
N HIS A 40 -1.88 14.01 -1.86
CA HIS A 40 -3.02 14.32 -1.01
C HIS A 40 -2.55 14.72 0.38
N GLY A 41 -3.23 15.67 1.00
CA GLY A 41 -2.85 16.19 2.31
C GLY A 41 -2.87 15.16 3.44
N SER A 42 -3.61 14.07 3.27
CA SER A 42 -3.67 12.99 4.26
C SER A 42 -2.48 12.04 4.21
N ILE A 43 -1.62 12.16 3.22
CA ILE A 43 -0.49 11.26 3.00
C ILE A 43 0.74 11.77 3.72
N LYS A 44 1.37 10.90 4.51
CA LYS A 44 2.60 11.20 5.25
C LYS A 44 3.63 10.11 4.99
N SER A 45 4.91 10.49 5.05
CA SER A 45 5.98 9.49 4.94
C SER A 45 5.96 8.56 6.15
N TRP A 46 6.20 7.27 5.90
CA TRP A 46 6.35 6.28 6.96
C TRP A 46 7.81 6.26 7.42
N THR A 47 8.02 6.39 8.73
CA THR A 47 9.36 6.41 9.30
C THR A 47 9.98 5.00 9.25
N GLY A 48 11.19 4.92 8.72
CA GLY A 48 11.96 3.68 8.75
C GLY A 48 12.01 2.89 7.44
N ALA A 49 11.30 3.33 6.41
CA ALA A 49 11.34 2.64 5.12
C ALA A 49 11.11 3.61 3.97
N ALA A 50 12.05 3.65 3.04
CA ALA A 50 11.95 4.52 1.86
C ALA A 50 10.81 4.04 0.94
N GLY A 51 10.06 4.99 0.38
CA GLY A 51 8.97 4.66 -0.55
C GLY A 51 7.70 4.17 0.11
N VAL A 52 7.67 4.16 1.44
CA VAL A 52 6.50 3.75 2.21
C VAL A 52 5.82 4.98 2.79
N TYR A 53 4.50 5.00 2.70
CA TYR A 53 3.68 6.14 3.12
C TYR A 53 2.49 5.67 3.92
N GLU A 54 1.93 6.56 4.74
CA GLU A 54 0.68 6.27 5.44
C GLU A 54 -0.36 7.32 5.10
N ILE A 55 -1.60 6.87 5.01
CA ILE A 55 -2.77 7.74 4.88
C ILE A 55 -3.44 7.77 6.24
N ARG A 56 -3.72 8.96 6.76
CA ARG A 56 -4.39 9.13 8.05
C ARG A 56 -5.79 9.70 7.84
N VAL A 57 -6.77 9.05 8.44
CA VAL A 57 -8.14 9.54 8.45
C VAL A 57 -8.62 9.56 9.91
N ASN A 58 -9.07 10.72 10.36
CA ASN A 58 -9.59 10.89 11.72
C ASN A 58 -11.10 10.76 11.69
N ASP A 59 -11.65 10.04 12.68
CA ASP A 59 -13.08 9.88 12.85
C ASP A 59 -13.39 9.81 14.35
N SER A 60 -14.10 10.80 14.86
CA SER A 60 -14.41 10.90 16.30
C SER A 60 -13.14 10.79 17.14
N ASP A 61 -13.03 9.74 17.97
CA ASP A 61 -11.92 9.54 18.91
C ASP A 61 -10.78 8.73 18.33
N SER A 62 -10.89 8.31 17.08
CA SER A 62 -9.94 7.36 16.49
C SER A 62 -9.24 7.93 15.29
N THR A 63 -8.00 7.50 15.09
CA THR A 63 -7.27 7.74 13.86
C THR A 63 -7.14 6.40 13.15
N TYR A 64 -7.53 6.37 11.90
CA TYR A 64 -7.38 5.19 11.04
C TYR A 64 -6.21 5.42 10.10
N ARG A 65 -5.40 4.40 9.90
CA ARG A 65 -4.20 4.49 9.08
C ARG A 65 -4.15 3.37 8.07
N THR A 66 -3.73 3.70 6.85
CA THR A 66 -3.45 2.73 5.80
C THR A 66 -2.04 2.98 5.32
N VAL A 67 -1.19 1.94 5.34
CA VAL A 67 0.22 2.04 4.97
C VAL A 67 0.42 1.33 3.64
N TYR A 68 1.13 1.98 2.72
CA TYR A 68 1.38 1.43 1.40
C TYR A 68 2.80 1.74 0.93
N VAL A 69 3.29 0.94 -0.01
CA VAL A 69 4.58 1.18 -0.66
C VAL A 69 4.33 1.51 -2.13
N ALA A 70 4.98 2.58 -2.61
CA ALA A 70 4.74 3.12 -3.95
C ALA A 70 5.95 3.07 -4.87
N ASN A 71 7.13 2.65 -4.37
CA ASN A 71 8.35 2.66 -5.17
C ASN A 71 8.68 1.30 -5.82
N LEU A 72 7.73 0.38 -5.85
CA LEU A 72 7.89 -0.88 -6.56
C LEU A 72 7.39 -0.72 -8.00
N SER A 73 8.08 -1.38 -8.94
CA SER A 73 7.87 -1.10 -10.36
C SER A 73 6.54 -1.62 -10.91
N ASP A 74 5.99 -2.68 -10.35
CA ASP A 74 4.81 -3.33 -10.89
C ASP A 74 3.49 -2.76 -10.39
N ALA A 75 3.45 -2.30 -9.13
CA ALA A 75 2.19 -1.89 -8.52
C ALA A 75 2.42 -1.09 -7.25
N ILE A 76 1.34 -0.52 -6.73
CA ILE A 76 1.27 0.01 -5.38
C ILE A 76 0.75 -1.11 -4.49
N TYR A 77 1.43 -1.40 -3.38
CA TYR A 77 1.04 -2.46 -2.47
C TYR A 77 0.57 -1.87 -1.15
N VAL A 78 -0.66 -2.19 -0.76
CA VAL A 78 -1.16 -1.83 0.56
C VAL A 78 -0.67 -2.86 1.56
N LEU A 79 0.06 -2.40 2.57
CA LEU A 79 0.75 -3.27 3.50
C LEU A 79 -0.07 -3.57 4.76
N HIS A 80 -0.76 -2.56 5.27
CA HIS A 80 -1.47 -2.69 6.55
C HIS A 80 -2.51 -1.59 6.68
N ALA A 81 -3.62 -1.92 7.31
CA ALA A 81 -4.66 -0.93 7.64
C ALA A 81 -5.08 -1.19 9.09
N PHE A 82 -5.11 -0.15 9.91
CA PHE A 82 -5.36 -0.31 11.33
C PHE A 82 -5.96 0.94 11.94
N GLN A 83 -6.56 0.76 13.10
CA GLN A 83 -7.15 1.83 13.89
C GLN A 83 -6.28 2.10 15.09
N LYS A 84 -6.09 3.38 15.41
CA LYS A 84 -5.41 3.79 16.61
C LYS A 84 -6.31 4.70 17.43
N LYS A 85 -6.54 4.35 18.68
CA LYS A 85 -7.34 5.17 19.58
C LYS A 85 -6.52 6.34 20.10
N SER A 86 -7.13 7.52 20.11
CA SER A 86 -6.45 8.75 20.49
C SER A 86 -5.90 8.74 21.91
N SER A 87 -6.52 7.99 22.80
CA SER A 87 -6.11 7.91 24.20
C SER A 87 -4.72 7.28 24.40
N SER A 88 -4.21 6.59 23.42
CA SER A 88 -2.89 5.92 23.51
C SER A 88 -1.76 6.73 22.88
N GLY A 89 -1.98 8.00 22.59
CA GLY A 89 -0.98 8.85 21.97
C GLY A 89 -0.84 8.64 20.47
N ILE A 90 0.14 9.32 19.90
CA ILE A 90 0.32 9.34 18.43
C ILE A 90 1.28 8.27 17.92
N GLU A 91 1.97 7.57 18.82
CA GLU A 91 2.95 6.58 18.41
C GLU A 91 2.28 5.32 17.89
N THR A 92 2.83 4.81 16.77
CA THR A 92 2.39 3.54 16.21
C THR A 92 2.90 2.41 17.10
N SER A 93 2.06 1.42 17.40
CA SER A 93 2.45 0.29 18.21
C SER A 93 3.53 -0.55 17.51
N GLN A 94 4.35 -1.24 18.30
CA GLN A 94 5.38 -2.11 17.74
C GLN A 94 4.77 -3.23 16.91
N ARG A 95 3.61 -3.74 17.34
CA ARG A 95 2.88 -4.76 16.58
C ARG A 95 2.53 -4.28 15.17
N ASP A 96 2.05 -3.05 15.04
CA ASP A 96 1.70 -2.49 13.72
C ASP A 96 2.95 -2.24 12.90
N LYS A 97 4.03 -1.76 13.51
CA LYS A 97 5.31 -1.57 12.83
C LYS A 97 5.86 -2.90 12.29
N ASP A 98 5.78 -3.95 13.08
CA ASP A 98 6.23 -5.28 12.67
C ASP A 98 5.38 -5.82 11.51
N MET A 99 4.08 -5.60 11.57
CA MET A 99 3.18 -6.01 10.49
C MET A 99 3.54 -5.29 9.19
N VAL A 100 3.79 -4.00 9.25
CA VAL A 100 4.21 -3.22 8.07
C VAL A 100 5.53 -3.77 7.53
N SER A 101 6.49 -4.04 8.38
CA SER A 101 7.79 -4.55 7.97
C SER A 101 7.67 -5.91 7.28
N ASP A 102 6.89 -6.82 7.87
CA ASP A 102 6.69 -8.16 7.31
C ASP A 102 5.98 -8.08 5.95
N CYS A 103 4.95 -7.27 5.87
CA CYS A 103 4.19 -7.11 4.63
C CYS A 103 5.01 -6.41 3.55
N LEU A 104 5.88 -5.49 3.93
CA LEU A 104 6.79 -4.86 2.99
C LEU A 104 7.74 -5.89 2.38
N GLY A 105 8.27 -6.81 3.19
CA GLY A 105 9.09 -7.91 2.70
C GLY A 105 8.35 -8.77 1.69
N ALA A 106 7.10 -9.12 2.02
CA ALA A 106 6.25 -9.92 1.13
C ALA A 106 5.96 -9.18 -0.18
N ALA A 107 5.68 -7.87 -0.10
CA ALA A 107 5.43 -7.05 -1.29
C ALA A 107 6.65 -7.01 -2.19
N ARG A 108 7.83 -6.80 -1.63
CA ARG A 108 9.08 -6.76 -2.38
C ARG A 108 9.37 -8.09 -3.07
N ASP A 109 9.13 -9.20 -2.37
CA ASP A 109 9.32 -10.53 -2.96
C ASP A 109 8.35 -10.77 -4.11
N ASN A 110 7.09 -10.43 -3.93
CA ASN A 110 6.09 -10.58 -4.99
C ASN A 110 6.42 -9.72 -6.19
N SER A 111 6.83 -8.49 -5.95
CA SER A 111 7.22 -7.56 -7.02
C SER A 111 8.39 -8.11 -7.85
N ARG A 112 9.41 -8.66 -7.18
CA ARG A 112 10.53 -9.29 -7.88
C ARG A 112 10.08 -10.44 -8.76
N LYS A 113 9.18 -11.28 -8.26
CA LYS A 113 8.65 -12.42 -9.01
C LYS A 113 7.85 -11.96 -10.23
N VAL A 114 7.01 -10.95 -10.05
CA VAL A 114 6.21 -10.40 -11.14
C VAL A 114 7.11 -9.80 -12.23
N MET A 115 8.11 -9.01 -11.82
CA MET A 115 9.01 -8.37 -12.77
C MET A 115 9.88 -9.41 -13.49
N ALA A 116 10.31 -10.46 -12.80
CA ALA A 116 11.07 -11.55 -13.43
C ALA A 116 10.20 -12.30 -14.45
N ALA A 117 8.94 -12.55 -14.12
CA ALA A 117 8.01 -13.22 -15.04
C ALA A 117 7.74 -12.37 -16.27
N ARG A 118 7.60 -11.06 -16.10
CA ARG A 118 7.42 -10.13 -17.22
C ARG A 118 8.64 -10.10 -18.13
N ALA A 119 9.84 -10.07 -17.55
CA ALA A 119 11.08 -10.09 -18.33
C ALA A 119 11.22 -11.39 -19.12
N ALA A 120 10.89 -12.54 -18.50
CA ALA A 120 10.92 -13.83 -19.17
C ALA A 120 9.93 -13.89 -20.33
N ALA A 121 8.71 -13.35 -20.13
CA ALA A 121 7.69 -13.31 -21.17
C ALA A 121 8.13 -12.45 -22.36
N GLU A 122 8.72 -11.29 -22.07
CA GLU A 122 9.25 -10.40 -23.12
C GLU A 122 10.36 -11.08 -23.91
N SER A 123 11.26 -11.76 -23.21
CA SER A 123 12.36 -12.49 -23.85
C SER A 123 11.84 -13.57 -24.80
N GLN A 124 10.82 -14.32 -24.37
CA GLN A 124 10.21 -15.34 -25.23
C GLN A 124 9.48 -14.73 -26.43
N GLN A 125 8.80 -13.62 -26.27
CA GLN A 125 8.15 -12.94 -27.37
C GLN A 125 9.16 -12.45 -28.41
N ARG A 126 10.30 -11.95 -27.96
CA ARG A 126 11.37 -11.54 -28.87
C ARG A 126 11.92 -12.71 -29.68
N LYS A 127 12.09 -13.85 -29.04
CA LYS A 127 12.55 -15.08 -29.72
C LYS A 127 11.54 -15.54 -30.75
N GLY A 128 10.24 -15.45 -30.44
CA GLY A 128 9.17 -15.84 -31.35
C GLY A 128 9.06 -14.95 -32.56
N LYS A 129 9.50 -13.70 -32.50
CA LYS A 129 9.44 -12.75 -33.61
C LYS A 129 10.63 -12.82 -34.56
N LYS A 130 11.63 -13.60 -34.21
CA LYS A 130 12.86 -13.70 -35.01
C LYS A 130 12.86 -14.83 -36.01
N LYS A 131 11.78 -15.07 -36.66
CA LYS A 131 11.77 -16.05 -37.75
C LYS A 131 12.02 -15.41 -39.08
#